data_89db20b7d161a6aa54c6d056ab3f89ab
#
_entry.id   89db20b7d161a6aa54c6d056ab3f89ab
#
_cell.length_a   1.000
_cell.length_b   1.000
_cell.length_c   1.000
_cell.angle_alpha   90.00
_cell.angle_beta   90.00
_cell.angle_gamma   90.00
#
_symmetry.space_group_name_H-M   'P 1'
#
loop_
_entity.id
_entity.type
_entity.pdbx_description
1 polymer ?
#
loop_
_entity_poly.entity_id
_entity_poly.type
_entity_poly.pdbx_seq_one_letter_code
_entity_poly.pdbx_strand_id
1 'polypeptide(L)'
;MWKAWHKTLCAIATPILAIAAFSLQLGGFNSLTEMRNLERTPRSLVVSIITGEVNLSGTSQAKGRTVHAPYTGNECIYFYYHKEREEVYTDSDGDRQTRWVTVEQYSRRVPEFRLADSSGRVTVITDNADFSVPSHTYYSGDYRYTEARFEPGEETFIFGFANQSAESTTVNFTDEGDYTPIVSTYGEASERADMASGGIWLFSFALLSLSCGIMFTCWMVGVHRLLVFLTIVSMIQGGGLILLGLQMMRLDLGASHSRTLRQSDRAEQEFQRLLGQANVRWSGDWDDREVFNERLAKRLAKPQFDRVQGIYGDMAANIARYNAVRDRFPERYLAPMFGIKAIPELALAKSFAPQSAKQLTIQSVSVNFWNLLLMLGGGGLVAVTGTFVGFRKIKEKRYIENIPTSLSLSLIHI
;
A
#
# COMPACT_ATOMS: atom_id res chain seq x y z
N MET A 1 -29.71 14.83 -37.55
CA MET A 1 -30.00 14.32 -36.20
C MET A 1 -28.85 13.49 -35.61
N TRP A 2 -28.29 12.54 -36.33
CA TRP A 2 -27.20 11.65 -35.81
C TRP A 2 -25.93 12.38 -35.32
N LYS A 3 -25.46 13.37 -36.07
CA LYS A 3 -24.26 14.18 -35.68
C LYS A 3 -24.46 15.03 -34.43
N ALA A 4 -25.66 15.48 -34.10
CA ALA A 4 -25.95 16.24 -32.91
C ALA A 4 -25.95 15.35 -31.66
N TRP A 5 -26.54 14.17 -31.75
CA TRP A 5 -26.63 13.20 -30.64
C TRP A 5 -25.27 12.70 -30.17
N HIS A 6 -24.36 12.44 -31.10
CA HIS A 6 -22.97 12.05 -30.76
C HIS A 6 -22.20 13.15 -29.99
N LYS A 7 -22.39 14.42 -30.39
CA LYS A 7 -21.77 15.55 -29.68
C LYS A 7 -22.30 15.67 -28.26
N THR A 8 -23.59 15.49 -28.06
CA THR A 8 -24.20 15.51 -26.72
C THR A 8 -23.72 14.38 -25.85
N LEU A 9 -23.62 13.14 -26.39
CA LEU A 9 -23.07 12.00 -25.68
C LEU A 9 -21.59 12.22 -25.26
N CYS A 10 -20.77 12.74 -26.16
CA CYS A 10 -19.38 13.05 -25.85
C CYS A 10 -19.26 14.18 -24.78
N ALA A 11 -20.13 15.19 -24.83
CA ALA A 11 -20.15 16.26 -23.85
C ALA A 11 -20.51 15.77 -22.44
N ILE A 12 -21.34 14.74 -22.31
CA ILE A 12 -21.69 14.12 -21.03
C ILE A 12 -20.60 13.13 -20.59
N ALA A 13 -20.10 12.31 -21.50
CA ALA A 13 -19.11 11.27 -21.18
C ALA A 13 -17.76 11.85 -20.73
N THR A 14 -17.32 12.96 -21.31
CA THR A 14 -16.03 13.58 -20.98
C THR A 14 -15.88 13.94 -19.49
N PRO A 15 -16.79 14.72 -18.87
CA PRO A 15 -16.65 15.05 -17.44
C PRO A 15 -16.77 13.81 -16.53
N ILE A 16 -17.60 12.83 -16.90
CA ILE A 16 -17.72 11.56 -16.14
C ILE A 16 -16.38 10.82 -16.15
N LEU A 17 -15.74 10.70 -17.31
CA LEU A 17 -14.44 10.04 -17.44
C LEU A 17 -13.32 10.81 -16.74
N ALA A 18 -13.37 12.14 -16.73
CA ALA A 18 -12.41 12.96 -16.00
C ALA A 18 -12.55 12.77 -14.47
N ILE A 19 -13.78 12.74 -13.95
CA ILE A 19 -14.06 12.49 -12.53
C ILE A 19 -13.62 11.07 -12.18
N ALA A 20 -13.95 10.08 -12.99
CA ALA A 20 -13.53 8.68 -12.78
C ALA A 20 -12.00 8.56 -12.76
N ALA A 21 -11.31 9.19 -13.71
CA ALA A 21 -9.86 9.20 -13.75
C ALA A 21 -9.24 9.81 -12.47
N PHE A 22 -9.78 10.93 -12.00
CA PHE A 22 -9.31 11.57 -10.78
C PHE A 22 -9.55 10.70 -9.54
N SER A 23 -10.73 10.11 -9.40
CA SER A 23 -11.06 9.21 -8.28
C SER A 23 -10.16 7.97 -8.27
N LEU A 24 -9.90 7.37 -9.43
CA LEU A 24 -8.99 6.23 -9.58
C LEU A 24 -7.54 6.60 -9.22
N GLN A 25 -7.09 7.80 -9.58
CA GLN A 25 -5.77 8.29 -9.20
C GLN A 25 -5.64 8.44 -7.68
N LEU A 26 -6.65 9.04 -7.02
CA LEU A 26 -6.65 9.17 -5.57
C LEU A 26 -6.61 7.80 -4.89
N GLY A 27 -7.42 6.83 -5.35
CA GLY A 27 -7.39 5.46 -4.86
C GLY A 27 -6.02 4.80 -5.03
N GLY A 28 -5.39 4.98 -6.19
CA GLY A 28 -4.04 4.47 -6.45
C GLY A 28 -2.98 5.06 -5.51
N PHE A 29 -3.05 6.37 -5.25
CA PHE A 29 -2.15 7.02 -4.29
C PHE A 29 -2.38 6.53 -2.86
N ASN A 30 -3.64 6.35 -2.43
CA ASN A 30 -3.93 5.80 -1.11
C ASN A 30 -3.34 4.41 -0.95
N SER A 31 -3.55 3.51 -1.91
CA SER A 31 -2.99 2.16 -1.90
C SER A 31 -1.46 2.15 -1.79
N LEU A 32 -0.78 3.04 -2.51
CA LEU A 32 0.68 3.20 -2.40
C LEU A 32 1.12 3.79 -1.06
N THR A 33 0.33 4.71 -0.50
CA THR A 33 0.61 5.30 0.82
C THR A 33 0.49 4.25 1.91
N GLU A 34 -0.54 3.41 1.88
CA GLU A 34 -0.73 2.27 2.79
C GLU A 34 0.42 1.28 2.69
N MET A 35 0.80 0.87 1.47
CA MET A 35 1.98 0.02 1.26
C MET A 35 3.25 0.63 1.88
N ARG A 36 3.47 1.93 1.70
CA ARG A 36 4.63 2.62 2.27
C ARG A 36 4.57 2.74 3.78
N ASN A 37 3.39 2.92 4.36
CA ASN A 37 3.21 2.90 5.81
C ASN A 37 3.63 1.55 6.39
N LEU A 38 3.20 0.47 5.75
CA LEU A 38 3.60 -0.88 6.12
C LEU A 38 5.12 -1.10 6.00
N GLU A 39 5.72 -0.67 4.89
CA GLU A 39 7.17 -0.78 4.68
C GLU A 39 8.00 -0.01 5.72
N ARG A 40 7.50 1.12 6.18
CA ARG A 40 8.21 2.03 7.09
C ARG A 40 8.09 1.64 8.54
N THR A 41 7.08 0.84 8.89
CA THR A 41 6.93 0.33 10.24
C THR A 41 7.80 -0.92 10.38
N PRO A 42 8.92 -0.89 11.14
CA PRO A 42 9.77 -2.05 11.29
C PRO A 42 9.03 -3.14 12.06
N ARG A 43 9.44 -4.37 11.78
CA ARG A 43 8.93 -5.52 12.52
C ARG A 43 9.43 -5.46 13.97
N SER A 44 8.49 -5.45 14.90
CA SER A 44 8.76 -5.46 16.33
C SER A 44 8.67 -6.89 16.90
N LEU A 45 9.42 -7.14 17.96
CA LEU A 45 9.25 -8.33 18.78
C LEU A 45 8.14 -8.09 19.82
N VAL A 46 7.46 -9.15 20.26
CA VAL A 46 6.42 -9.02 21.28
C VAL A 46 6.95 -8.38 22.56
N VAL A 47 8.18 -8.68 22.95
CA VAL A 47 8.80 -8.09 24.16
C VAL A 47 9.04 -6.58 24.05
N SER A 48 9.20 -6.06 22.83
CA SER A 48 9.51 -4.64 22.56
C SER A 48 8.30 -3.79 22.22
N ILE A 49 7.10 -4.35 22.23
CA ILE A 49 5.87 -3.62 21.89
C ILE A 49 5.71 -2.41 22.80
N ILE A 50 5.54 -1.25 22.18
CA ILE A 50 5.13 0.02 22.81
C ILE A 50 3.79 0.45 22.27
N THR A 51 3.09 1.36 22.96
CA THR A 51 1.82 1.91 22.46
C THR A 51 2.01 2.62 21.13
N GLY A 52 1.25 2.21 20.12
CA GLY A 52 1.30 2.78 18.77
C GLY A 52 1.14 1.72 17.68
N GLU A 53 1.40 2.13 16.44
CA GLU A 53 1.38 1.23 15.29
C GLU A 53 2.48 0.16 15.43
N VAL A 54 2.11 -1.10 15.20
CA VAL A 54 3.02 -2.24 15.32
C VAL A 54 2.91 -3.16 14.11
N ASN A 55 4.07 -3.64 13.68
CA ASN A 55 4.24 -4.69 12.68
C ASN A 55 4.78 -5.93 13.39
N LEU A 56 3.97 -6.97 13.49
CA LEU A 56 4.29 -8.19 14.21
C LEU A 56 4.19 -9.41 13.29
N SER A 57 5.00 -10.41 13.57
CA SER A 57 4.82 -11.73 12.97
C SER A 57 5.12 -12.80 13.99
N GLY A 58 4.34 -13.86 13.97
CA GLY A 58 4.47 -14.96 14.89
C GLY A 58 3.47 -16.07 14.56
N THR A 59 3.33 -17.02 15.46
CA THR A 59 2.37 -18.11 15.31
C THR A 59 1.09 -17.78 16.06
N SER A 60 -0.06 -17.95 15.40
CA SER A 60 -1.39 -17.77 15.99
C SER A 60 -1.70 -18.87 17.00
N GLN A 61 -2.33 -18.53 18.12
CA GLN A 61 -2.78 -19.47 19.14
C GLN A 61 -4.19 -19.14 19.59
N ALA A 62 -5.05 -20.11 19.71
CA ALA A 62 -6.38 -19.92 20.26
C ALA A 62 -6.29 -19.42 21.72
N LYS A 63 -7.13 -18.43 22.07
CA LYS A 63 -7.34 -17.96 23.44
C LYS A 63 -8.78 -18.30 23.88
N GLY A 64 -9.02 -19.53 24.28
CA GLY A 64 -10.34 -20.00 24.67
C GLY A 64 -11.10 -20.72 23.56
N ARG A 65 -12.36 -20.32 23.31
CA ARG A 65 -13.22 -21.00 22.32
C ARG A 65 -12.82 -20.61 20.90
N THR A 66 -12.86 -21.60 20.00
CA THR A 66 -12.71 -21.45 18.56
C THR A 66 -14.07 -21.39 17.87
N VAL A 67 -14.10 -21.00 16.61
CA VAL A 67 -15.27 -21.15 15.73
C VAL A 67 -15.00 -22.30 14.74
N HIS A 68 -16.06 -22.94 14.24
CA HIS A 68 -15.93 -24.04 13.29
C HIS A 68 -16.40 -23.59 11.91
N ALA A 69 -15.59 -23.85 10.90
CA ALA A 69 -15.91 -23.59 9.51
C ALA A 69 -17.08 -24.50 9.05
N PRO A 70 -18.13 -23.97 8.41
CA PRO A 70 -19.38 -24.70 8.20
C PRO A 70 -19.29 -25.90 7.27
N TYR A 71 -18.42 -25.84 6.23
CA TYR A 71 -18.29 -26.91 5.26
C TYR A 71 -17.28 -27.99 5.70
N THR A 72 -16.10 -27.56 6.14
CA THR A 72 -15.00 -28.47 6.51
C THR A 72 -15.06 -28.95 7.95
N GLY A 73 -15.72 -28.19 8.86
CA GLY A 73 -15.76 -28.48 10.28
C GLY A 73 -14.45 -28.11 11.03
N ASN A 74 -13.47 -27.51 10.36
CA ASN A 74 -12.20 -27.18 10.97
C ASN A 74 -12.36 -26.11 12.07
N GLU A 75 -11.52 -26.23 13.12
CA GLU A 75 -11.42 -25.22 14.16
C GLU A 75 -10.65 -24.00 13.64
N CYS A 76 -11.27 -22.81 13.78
CA CYS A 76 -10.74 -21.57 13.25
C CYS A 76 -10.75 -20.45 14.30
N ILE A 77 -9.87 -19.47 14.12
CA ILE A 77 -9.92 -18.15 14.76
C ILE A 77 -10.90 -17.26 14.00
N TYR A 78 -10.91 -17.38 12.68
CA TYR A 78 -11.82 -16.66 11.77
C TYR A 78 -12.16 -17.57 10.60
N PHE A 79 -13.40 -17.43 10.10
CA PHE A 79 -13.77 -17.96 8.79
C PHE A 79 -14.73 -17.01 8.08
N TYR A 80 -14.68 -17.06 6.75
CA TYR A 80 -15.68 -16.54 5.84
C TYR A 80 -16.27 -17.71 5.06
N TYR A 81 -17.58 -17.74 4.93
CA TYR A 81 -18.31 -18.80 4.24
C TYR A 81 -19.27 -18.20 3.22
N HIS A 82 -19.24 -18.74 2.00
CA HIS A 82 -20.13 -18.37 0.92
C HIS A 82 -20.62 -19.60 0.20
N LYS A 83 -21.95 -19.78 0.19
CA LYS A 83 -22.64 -20.86 -0.50
C LYS A 83 -23.45 -20.29 -1.65
N GLU A 84 -23.26 -20.85 -2.84
CA GLU A 84 -23.96 -20.48 -4.06
C GLU A 84 -24.62 -21.70 -4.66
N ARG A 85 -25.74 -21.49 -5.39
CA ARG A 85 -26.41 -22.52 -6.16
C ARG A 85 -26.37 -22.17 -7.64
N GLU A 86 -26.13 -23.17 -8.48
CA GLU A 86 -26.23 -23.05 -9.92
C GLU A 86 -27.71 -22.96 -10.34
N GLU A 87 -28.08 -21.92 -11.03
CA GLU A 87 -29.40 -21.72 -11.60
C GLU A 87 -29.31 -21.67 -13.13
N VAL A 88 -30.12 -22.48 -13.77
CA VAL A 88 -30.29 -22.41 -15.23
C VAL A 88 -31.42 -21.45 -15.55
N TYR A 89 -31.17 -20.49 -16.41
CA TYR A 89 -32.17 -19.56 -16.90
C TYR A 89 -32.09 -19.45 -18.43
N THR A 90 -33.16 -19.03 -19.04
CA THR A 90 -33.21 -18.79 -20.49
C THR A 90 -33.10 -17.28 -20.71
N ASP A 91 -32.14 -16.85 -21.55
CA ASP A 91 -31.96 -15.44 -21.88
C ASP A 91 -33.05 -14.95 -22.90
N SER A 92 -32.96 -13.65 -23.24
CA SER A 92 -33.92 -13.02 -24.16
C SER A 92 -33.89 -13.61 -25.58
N ASP A 93 -32.80 -14.26 -25.96
CA ASP A 93 -32.57 -14.84 -27.28
C ASP A 93 -32.99 -16.33 -27.33
N GLY A 94 -33.42 -16.89 -26.20
CA GLY A 94 -33.88 -18.27 -26.04
C GLY A 94 -32.77 -19.25 -25.69
N ASP A 95 -31.54 -18.78 -25.44
CA ASP A 95 -30.42 -19.61 -25.09
C ASP A 95 -30.42 -19.95 -23.60
N ARG A 96 -30.04 -21.19 -23.26
CA ARG A 96 -29.87 -21.64 -21.89
C ARG A 96 -28.52 -21.15 -21.34
N GLN A 97 -28.59 -20.37 -20.28
CA GLN A 97 -27.46 -19.84 -19.57
C GLN A 97 -27.46 -20.35 -18.13
N THR A 98 -26.27 -20.44 -17.50
CA THR A 98 -26.14 -20.77 -16.08
C THR A 98 -25.55 -19.58 -15.31
N ARG A 99 -26.03 -19.38 -14.09
CA ARG A 99 -25.48 -18.40 -13.16
C ARG A 99 -25.40 -18.97 -11.76
N TRP A 100 -24.43 -18.49 -11.00
CA TRP A 100 -24.31 -18.78 -9.57
C TRP A 100 -25.09 -17.76 -8.75
N VAL A 101 -25.99 -18.23 -7.90
CA VAL A 101 -26.83 -17.39 -7.04
C VAL A 101 -26.47 -17.65 -5.59
N THR A 102 -26.14 -16.56 -4.85
CA THR A 102 -25.82 -16.65 -3.43
C THR A 102 -26.99 -17.15 -2.62
N VAL A 103 -26.80 -18.23 -1.89
CA VAL A 103 -27.77 -18.83 -0.97
C VAL A 103 -27.51 -18.37 0.45
N GLU A 104 -26.23 -18.35 0.85
CA GLU A 104 -25.81 -18.00 2.20
C GLU A 104 -24.41 -17.41 2.16
N GLN A 105 -24.19 -16.34 2.94
CA GLN A 105 -22.89 -15.68 3.05
C GLN A 105 -22.75 -15.06 4.44
N TYR A 106 -21.71 -15.43 5.16
CA TYR A 106 -21.39 -14.83 6.46
C TYR A 106 -19.95 -15.11 6.88
N SER A 107 -19.49 -14.40 7.90
CA SER A 107 -18.21 -14.64 8.55
C SER A 107 -18.40 -14.72 10.07
N ARG A 108 -17.52 -15.44 10.73
CA ARG A 108 -17.42 -15.47 12.19
C ARG A 108 -15.97 -15.41 12.63
N ARG A 109 -15.73 -14.78 13.77
CA ARG A 109 -14.43 -14.67 14.40
C ARG A 109 -14.53 -14.85 15.91
N VAL A 110 -13.43 -15.27 16.52
CA VAL A 110 -13.30 -15.21 17.99
C VAL A 110 -13.04 -13.74 18.40
N PRO A 111 -13.41 -13.31 19.61
CA PRO A 111 -13.16 -11.94 20.05
C PRO A 111 -11.67 -11.63 20.22
N GLU A 112 -10.87 -12.63 20.55
CA GLU A 112 -9.44 -12.48 20.76
C GLU A 112 -8.67 -13.79 20.51
N PHE A 113 -7.40 -13.67 20.10
CA PHE A 113 -6.45 -14.77 20.02
C PHE A 113 -5.09 -14.33 20.56
N ARG A 114 -4.10 -15.23 20.59
CA ARG A 114 -2.73 -14.90 20.96
C ARG A 114 -1.82 -14.99 19.74
N LEU A 115 -0.91 -14.04 19.61
CA LEU A 115 0.23 -14.14 18.73
C LEU A 115 1.47 -14.43 19.57
N ALA A 116 2.23 -15.46 19.20
CA ALA A 116 3.46 -15.87 19.87
C ALA A 116 4.65 -15.75 18.92
N ASP A 117 5.72 -15.11 19.37
CA ASP A 117 7.02 -15.12 18.71
C ASP A 117 8.11 -15.68 19.63
N SER A 118 9.38 -15.59 19.22
CA SER A 118 10.53 -16.08 20.02
C SER A 118 10.71 -15.30 21.33
N SER A 119 10.13 -14.11 21.49
CA SER A 119 10.30 -13.21 22.63
C SER A 119 9.17 -13.25 23.63
N GLY A 120 7.97 -13.71 23.22
CA GLY A 120 6.81 -13.74 24.10
C GLY A 120 5.48 -13.98 23.39
N ARG A 121 4.40 -13.60 24.08
CA ARG A 121 3.03 -13.71 23.59
C ARG A 121 2.28 -12.43 23.83
N VAL A 122 1.46 -12.01 22.86
CA VAL A 122 0.56 -10.85 22.99
C VAL A 122 -0.87 -11.25 22.64
N THR A 123 -1.84 -10.64 23.31
CA THR A 123 -3.27 -10.82 23.00
C THR A 123 -3.63 -9.87 21.85
N VAL A 124 -4.31 -10.41 20.84
CA VAL A 124 -4.81 -9.69 19.68
C VAL A 124 -6.35 -9.70 19.75
N ILE A 125 -6.93 -8.51 19.78
CA ILE A 125 -8.39 -8.30 19.76
C ILE A 125 -8.81 -8.20 18.30
N THR A 126 -9.77 -9.01 17.86
CA THR A 126 -10.11 -9.17 16.44
C THR A 126 -11.14 -8.16 15.92
N ASP A 127 -11.67 -7.30 16.78
CA ASP A 127 -12.62 -6.28 16.33
C ASP A 127 -11.98 -5.35 15.30
N ASN A 128 -12.69 -5.11 14.20
CA ASN A 128 -12.25 -4.32 13.03
C ASN A 128 -11.00 -4.88 12.31
N ALA A 129 -10.57 -6.12 12.60
CA ALA A 129 -9.49 -6.74 11.85
C ALA A 129 -9.94 -7.08 10.42
N ASP A 130 -9.09 -6.76 9.44
CA ASP A 130 -9.21 -7.26 8.08
C ASP A 130 -8.38 -8.55 7.94
N PHE A 131 -9.05 -9.64 7.58
CA PHE A 131 -8.44 -10.96 7.50
C PHE A 131 -8.10 -11.31 6.06
N SER A 132 -6.81 -11.37 5.75
CA SER A 132 -6.26 -11.81 4.48
C SER A 132 -5.77 -13.27 4.64
N VAL A 133 -6.64 -14.20 4.28
CA VAL A 133 -6.44 -15.64 4.52
C VAL A 133 -6.80 -16.47 3.30
N PRO A 134 -6.23 -17.70 3.14
CA PRO A 134 -6.50 -18.55 2.00
C PRO A 134 -7.98 -18.92 1.88
N SER A 135 -8.49 -18.83 0.66
CA SER A 135 -9.85 -19.21 0.31
C SER A 135 -9.83 -20.50 -0.53
N HIS A 136 -10.70 -21.44 -0.18
CA HIS A 136 -10.86 -22.71 -0.88
C HIS A 136 -12.29 -22.85 -1.39
N THR A 137 -12.42 -23.33 -2.62
CA THR A 137 -13.72 -23.54 -3.24
C THR A 137 -13.98 -25.04 -3.42
N TYR A 138 -15.16 -25.48 -3.00
CA TYR A 138 -15.63 -26.87 -3.07
C TYR A 138 -16.92 -26.91 -3.88
N TYR A 139 -17.15 -28.02 -4.57
CA TYR A 139 -18.37 -28.28 -5.36
C TYR A 139 -19.06 -29.52 -4.85
N SER A 140 -20.39 -29.45 -4.66
CA SER A 140 -21.21 -30.59 -4.26
C SER A 140 -22.60 -30.47 -4.85
N GLY A 141 -22.93 -31.32 -5.85
CA GLY A 141 -24.14 -31.21 -6.65
C GLY A 141 -24.21 -29.83 -7.33
N ASP A 142 -25.37 -29.18 -7.25
CA ASP A 142 -25.58 -27.85 -7.84
C ASP A 142 -25.09 -26.71 -6.95
N TYR A 143 -24.24 -26.99 -5.96
CA TYR A 143 -23.75 -25.99 -5.03
C TYR A 143 -22.25 -25.81 -5.12
N ARG A 144 -21.83 -24.53 -5.00
CA ARG A 144 -20.46 -24.10 -4.82
C ARG A 144 -20.30 -23.50 -3.43
N TYR A 145 -19.27 -23.96 -2.69
CA TYR A 145 -18.96 -23.52 -1.34
C TYR A 145 -17.60 -22.87 -1.34
N THR A 146 -17.49 -21.66 -0.87
CA THR A 146 -16.22 -20.97 -0.71
C THR A 146 -15.97 -20.72 0.78
N GLU A 147 -14.87 -21.22 1.30
CA GLU A 147 -14.41 -20.99 2.67
C GLU A 147 -13.04 -20.36 2.69
N ALA A 148 -12.93 -19.19 3.34
CA ALA A 148 -11.65 -18.63 3.75
C ALA A 148 -11.48 -18.87 5.25
N ARG A 149 -10.29 -19.37 5.67
CA ARG A 149 -10.07 -19.83 7.04
C ARG A 149 -8.75 -19.33 7.59
N PHE A 150 -8.80 -18.95 8.88
CA PHE A 150 -7.63 -18.69 9.70
C PHE A 150 -7.63 -19.67 10.88
N GLU A 151 -6.69 -20.60 10.86
CA GLU A 151 -6.61 -21.68 11.82
C GLU A 151 -5.58 -21.38 12.93
N PRO A 152 -5.75 -21.90 14.15
CA PRO A 152 -4.70 -21.81 15.17
C PRO A 152 -3.44 -22.58 14.72
N GLY A 153 -2.27 -22.00 15.00
CA GLY A 153 -0.97 -22.61 14.64
C GLY A 153 -0.36 -22.07 13.35
N GLU A 154 -1.07 -21.24 12.60
CA GLU A 154 -0.56 -20.64 11.37
C GLU A 154 0.42 -19.49 11.64
N GLU A 155 1.44 -19.38 10.78
CA GLU A 155 2.27 -18.18 10.74
C GLU A 155 1.46 -16.99 10.32
N THR A 156 1.48 -15.94 11.13
CA THR A 156 0.58 -14.81 11.02
C THR A 156 1.35 -13.52 11.05
N PHE A 157 1.06 -12.67 10.10
CA PHE A 157 1.48 -11.29 10.04
C PHE A 157 0.35 -10.38 10.53
N ILE A 158 0.68 -9.41 11.38
CA ILE A 158 -0.27 -8.44 11.94
C ILE A 158 0.28 -7.03 11.77
N PHE A 159 -0.55 -6.16 11.19
CA PHE A 159 -0.34 -4.72 11.21
C PHE A 159 -1.52 -4.08 11.96
N GLY A 160 -1.25 -3.54 13.13
CA GLY A 160 -2.28 -3.09 14.06
C GLY A 160 -1.78 -2.00 14.99
N PHE A 161 -2.57 -1.69 16.02
CA PHE A 161 -2.26 -0.71 17.03
C PHE A 161 -2.11 -1.38 18.40
N ALA A 162 -0.96 -1.25 19.02
CA ALA A 162 -0.72 -1.77 20.34
C ALA A 162 -1.17 -0.78 21.41
N ASN A 163 -1.95 -1.28 22.36
CA ASN A 163 -2.29 -0.59 23.60
C ASN A 163 -1.61 -1.27 24.77
N GLN A 164 -0.85 -0.49 25.50
CA GLN A 164 -0.18 -0.96 26.70
C GLN A 164 -0.84 -0.39 27.93
N SER A 165 -1.43 -1.28 28.74
CA SER A 165 -1.89 -0.95 30.10
C SER A 165 -0.85 -1.38 31.13
N ALA A 166 -1.06 -1.00 32.40
CA ALA A 166 -0.18 -1.42 33.49
C ALA A 166 -0.10 -2.95 33.66
N GLU A 167 -1.15 -3.67 33.25
CA GLU A 167 -1.30 -5.11 33.49
C GLU A 167 -1.08 -5.96 32.24
N SER A 168 -1.32 -5.42 31.05
CA SER A 168 -1.25 -6.20 29.82
C SER A 168 -0.97 -5.34 28.58
N THR A 169 -0.32 -5.95 27.61
CA THR A 169 -0.20 -5.39 26.25
C THR A 169 -1.19 -6.12 25.35
N THR A 170 -2.00 -5.35 24.62
CA THR A 170 -2.95 -5.87 23.64
C THR A 170 -2.71 -5.19 22.29
N VAL A 171 -2.99 -5.91 21.21
CA VAL A 171 -3.03 -5.35 19.86
C VAL A 171 -4.47 -5.33 19.41
N ASN A 172 -4.93 -4.20 18.92
CA ASN A 172 -6.25 -4.00 18.37
C ASN A 172 -6.19 -3.35 16.98
N PHE A 173 -7.35 -3.19 16.36
CA PHE A 173 -7.52 -2.64 15.03
C PHE A 173 -8.45 -1.44 15.09
N THR A 174 -8.04 -0.43 15.84
CA THR A 174 -8.80 0.82 15.99
C THR A 174 -8.51 1.73 14.80
N ASP A 175 -9.48 2.64 14.52
CA ASP A 175 -9.30 3.70 13.51
C ASP A 175 -8.33 4.81 13.96
N GLU A 176 -7.66 4.63 15.09
CA GLU A 176 -6.66 5.55 15.61
C GLU A 176 -5.33 5.34 14.87
N GLY A 177 -5.13 6.03 13.76
CA GLY A 177 -3.87 6.03 13.01
C GLY A 177 -4.09 5.94 11.49
N ASP A 178 -3.09 6.37 10.74
CA ASP A 178 -3.05 6.26 9.28
C ASP A 178 -2.54 4.86 8.85
N TYR A 179 -3.23 3.79 9.22
CA TYR A 179 -2.82 2.45 8.83
C TYR A 179 -4.04 1.58 8.47
N THR A 180 -3.81 0.63 7.57
CA THR A 180 -4.80 -0.39 7.24
C THR A 180 -4.64 -1.57 8.19
N PRO A 181 -5.67 -1.92 8.97
CA PRO A 181 -5.61 -3.04 9.92
C PRO A 181 -5.57 -4.37 9.16
N ILE A 182 -4.51 -5.18 9.37
CA ILE A 182 -4.29 -6.43 8.63
C ILE A 182 -3.97 -7.57 9.60
N VAL A 183 -4.65 -8.71 9.40
CA VAL A 183 -4.26 -10.02 9.91
C VAL A 183 -4.12 -10.95 8.71
N SER A 184 -2.90 -11.36 8.39
CA SER A 184 -2.61 -12.14 7.18
C SER A 184 -1.81 -13.39 7.46
N THR A 185 -2.15 -14.48 6.78
CA THR A 185 -1.35 -15.70 6.73
C THR A 185 -0.41 -15.75 5.52
N TYR A 186 -0.56 -14.82 4.58
CA TYR A 186 0.34 -14.71 3.43
C TYR A 186 1.66 -14.01 3.74
N GLY A 187 1.70 -13.28 4.86
CA GLY A 187 2.88 -12.55 5.30
C GLY A 187 3.02 -11.14 4.71
N GLU A 188 3.89 -10.34 5.33
CA GLU A 188 4.11 -8.92 5.02
C GLU A 188 4.45 -8.66 3.54
N ALA A 189 5.28 -9.53 2.94
CA ALA A 189 5.74 -9.35 1.57
C ALA A 189 4.60 -9.48 0.54
N SER A 190 3.68 -10.42 0.77
CA SER A 190 2.50 -10.63 -0.07
C SER A 190 1.53 -9.47 0.05
N GLU A 191 1.21 -9.02 1.27
CA GLU A 191 0.33 -7.88 1.50
C GLU A 191 0.85 -6.60 0.82
N ARG A 192 2.15 -6.34 0.91
CA ARG A 192 2.77 -5.22 0.19
C ARG A 192 2.66 -5.35 -1.32
N ALA A 193 2.85 -6.55 -1.85
CA ALA A 193 2.73 -6.80 -3.28
C ALA A 193 1.30 -6.58 -3.79
N ASP A 194 0.30 -6.98 -3.00
CA ASP A 194 -1.11 -6.81 -3.34
C ASP A 194 -1.52 -5.33 -3.31
N MET A 195 -1.11 -4.58 -2.28
CA MET A 195 -1.32 -3.13 -2.23
C MET A 195 -0.65 -2.42 -3.42
N ALA A 196 0.60 -2.79 -3.75
CA ALA A 196 1.31 -2.23 -4.88
C ALA A 196 0.61 -2.53 -6.21
N SER A 197 0.17 -3.78 -6.41
CA SER A 197 -0.54 -4.18 -7.63
C SER A 197 -1.88 -3.48 -7.76
N GLY A 198 -2.65 -3.37 -6.67
CA GLY A 198 -3.90 -2.60 -6.63
C GLY A 198 -3.69 -1.15 -7.05
N GLY A 199 -2.67 -0.47 -6.50
CA GLY A 199 -2.30 0.89 -6.88
C GLY A 199 -1.97 1.02 -8.38
N ILE A 200 -1.17 0.09 -8.94
CA ILE A 200 -0.79 0.07 -10.35
C ILE A 200 -2.01 -0.10 -11.26
N TRP A 201 -2.93 -1.01 -10.92
CA TRP A 201 -4.17 -1.19 -11.67
C TRP A 201 -5.04 0.06 -11.66
N LEU A 202 -5.21 0.71 -10.50
CA LEU A 202 -5.98 1.95 -10.38
C LEU A 202 -5.38 3.07 -11.25
N PHE A 203 -4.05 3.24 -11.26
CA PHE A 203 -3.40 4.19 -12.15
C PHE A 203 -3.57 3.85 -13.64
N SER A 204 -3.50 2.56 -13.99
CA SER A 204 -3.69 2.11 -15.36
C SER A 204 -5.10 2.43 -15.87
N PHE A 205 -6.13 2.15 -15.06
CA PHE A 205 -7.52 2.49 -15.39
C PHE A 205 -7.76 4.00 -15.40
N ALA A 206 -7.10 4.76 -14.51
CA ALA A 206 -7.16 6.22 -14.52
C ALA A 206 -6.62 6.80 -15.84
N LEU A 207 -5.46 6.31 -16.28
CA LEU A 207 -4.86 6.72 -17.56
C LEU A 207 -5.74 6.35 -18.75
N LEU A 208 -6.33 5.15 -18.76
CA LEU A 208 -7.26 4.72 -19.79
C LEU A 208 -8.50 5.61 -19.82
N SER A 209 -9.11 5.85 -18.67
CA SER A 209 -10.31 6.69 -18.52
C SER A 209 -10.07 8.11 -19.02
N LEU A 210 -8.93 8.69 -18.68
CA LEU A 210 -8.54 10.02 -19.11
C LEU A 210 -8.26 10.07 -20.60
N SER A 211 -7.59 9.05 -21.16
CA SER A 211 -7.33 8.93 -22.61
C SER A 211 -8.65 8.85 -23.41
N CYS A 212 -9.63 8.08 -22.92
CA CYS A 212 -10.96 8.03 -23.52
C CYS A 212 -11.69 9.38 -23.44
N GLY A 213 -11.64 10.07 -22.30
CA GLY A 213 -12.22 11.41 -22.13
C GLY A 213 -11.63 12.43 -23.11
N ILE A 214 -10.31 12.41 -23.29
CA ILE A 214 -9.61 13.23 -24.28
C ILE A 214 -10.08 12.91 -25.71
N MET A 215 -10.18 11.63 -26.04
CA MET A 215 -10.65 11.18 -27.36
C MET A 215 -12.07 11.68 -27.64
N PHE A 216 -12.98 11.59 -26.67
CA PHE A 216 -14.35 12.09 -26.82
C PHE A 216 -14.38 13.62 -26.96
N THR A 217 -13.57 14.35 -26.21
CA THR A 217 -13.44 15.81 -26.33
C THR A 217 -12.97 16.19 -27.72
N CYS A 218 -11.95 15.52 -28.23
CA CYS A 218 -11.42 15.73 -29.58
C CYS A 218 -12.49 15.48 -30.65
N TRP A 219 -13.24 14.44 -30.50
CA TRP A 219 -14.32 14.08 -31.44
C TRP A 219 -15.45 15.12 -31.40
N MET A 220 -15.79 15.63 -30.22
CA MET A 220 -16.80 16.67 -30.04
C MET A 220 -16.42 17.99 -30.74
N VAL A 221 -15.15 18.39 -30.66
CA VAL A 221 -14.65 19.67 -31.22
C VAL A 221 -14.42 19.59 -32.73
N GLY A 222 -14.49 18.39 -33.34
CA GLY A 222 -14.40 18.18 -34.79
C GLY A 222 -13.02 18.51 -35.37
N VAL A 223 -11.98 18.36 -34.59
CA VAL A 223 -10.66 18.87 -34.87
C VAL A 223 -9.82 17.89 -35.66
N HIS A 224 -9.57 18.22 -36.93
CA HIS A 224 -8.40 17.70 -37.63
C HIS A 224 -7.06 18.22 -37.01
N ARG A 225 -7.13 19.05 -35.99
CA ARG A 225 -6.04 19.50 -35.09
C ARG A 225 -5.89 18.60 -33.85
N LEU A 226 -6.41 17.39 -33.93
CA LEU A 226 -6.37 16.35 -32.90
C LEU A 226 -4.99 16.25 -32.21
N LEU A 227 -3.93 16.32 -33.00
CA LEU A 227 -2.56 16.20 -32.53
C LEU A 227 -2.10 17.36 -31.66
N VAL A 228 -2.51 18.60 -31.95
CA VAL A 228 -2.16 19.76 -31.13
C VAL A 228 -2.89 19.67 -29.79
N PHE A 229 -4.17 19.28 -29.82
CA PHE A 229 -4.96 19.10 -28.61
C PHE A 229 -4.44 17.94 -27.75
N LEU A 230 -4.14 16.78 -28.34
CA LEU A 230 -3.51 15.64 -27.66
C LEU A 230 -2.19 16.02 -27.01
N THR A 231 -1.40 16.86 -27.67
CA THR A 231 -0.15 17.39 -27.12
C THR A 231 -0.41 18.23 -25.87
N ILE A 232 -1.31 19.22 -25.98
CA ILE A 232 -1.63 20.12 -24.87
C ILE A 232 -2.18 19.33 -23.68
N VAL A 233 -3.10 18.41 -23.92
CA VAL A 233 -3.69 17.60 -22.85
C VAL A 233 -2.67 16.65 -22.25
N SER A 234 -1.81 16.00 -23.07
CA SER A 234 -0.73 15.16 -22.55
C SER A 234 0.28 15.96 -21.72
N MET A 235 0.57 17.22 -22.11
CA MET A 235 1.41 18.11 -21.31
C MET A 235 0.73 18.51 -19.99
N ILE A 236 -0.54 18.88 -20.01
CA ILE A 236 -1.31 19.24 -18.81
C ILE A 236 -1.43 18.02 -17.90
N GLN A 237 -1.76 16.86 -18.45
CA GLN A 237 -1.89 15.62 -17.73
C GLN A 237 -0.55 15.15 -17.15
N GLY A 238 0.50 15.09 -17.98
CA GLY A 238 1.84 14.71 -17.53
C GLY A 238 2.38 15.68 -16.47
N GLY A 239 2.25 16.97 -16.69
CA GLY A 239 2.61 18.01 -15.72
C GLY A 239 1.80 17.93 -14.43
N GLY A 240 0.48 17.74 -14.55
CA GLY A 240 -0.42 17.56 -13.41
C GLY A 240 -0.09 16.32 -12.58
N LEU A 241 0.18 15.19 -13.24
CA LEU A 241 0.59 13.95 -12.56
C LEU A 241 1.95 14.07 -11.88
N ILE A 242 2.91 14.76 -12.50
CA ILE A 242 4.22 15.01 -11.89
C ILE A 242 4.04 15.90 -10.65
N LEU A 243 3.28 16.99 -10.73
CA LEU A 243 3.04 17.89 -9.60
C LEU A 243 2.28 17.19 -8.48
N LEU A 244 1.26 16.40 -8.82
CA LEU A 244 0.51 15.61 -7.85
C LEU A 244 1.41 14.55 -7.19
N GLY A 245 2.21 13.83 -7.98
CA GLY A 245 3.19 12.88 -7.48
C GLY A 245 4.21 13.52 -6.52
N LEU A 246 4.76 14.68 -6.87
CA LEU A 246 5.68 15.43 -6.01
C LEU A 246 4.99 15.88 -4.71
N GLN A 247 3.75 16.36 -4.79
CA GLN A 247 2.98 16.75 -3.61
C GLN A 247 2.68 15.56 -2.69
N MET A 248 2.29 14.42 -3.26
CA MET A 248 2.05 13.20 -2.50
C MET A 248 3.34 12.67 -1.85
N MET A 249 4.47 12.70 -2.56
CA MET A 249 5.78 12.37 -1.97
C MET A 249 6.15 13.29 -0.81
N ARG A 250 5.86 14.59 -0.94
CA ARG A 250 6.08 15.54 0.15
C ARG A 250 5.25 15.19 1.38
N LEU A 251 3.95 14.93 1.19
CA LEU A 251 3.05 14.57 2.30
C LEU A 251 3.48 13.25 2.95
N ASP A 252 3.80 12.27 2.15
CA ASP A 252 4.23 10.96 2.59
C ASP A 252 5.57 10.99 3.37
N LEU A 253 6.57 11.71 2.86
CA LEU A 253 7.84 11.92 3.58
C LEU A 253 7.64 12.69 4.89
N GLY A 254 6.78 13.74 4.87
CA GLY A 254 6.45 14.53 6.06
C GLY A 254 5.72 13.70 7.11
N ALA A 255 4.75 12.89 6.71
CA ALA A 255 4.02 11.97 7.58
C ALA A 255 4.96 10.91 8.19
N SER A 256 5.84 10.33 7.36
CA SER A 256 6.85 9.37 7.81
C SER A 256 7.82 9.97 8.84
N HIS A 257 8.31 11.19 8.58
CA HIS A 257 9.17 11.91 9.52
C HIS A 257 8.47 12.11 10.87
N SER A 258 7.26 12.67 10.84
CA SER A 258 6.47 12.93 12.05
C SER A 258 6.12 11.65 12.82
N ARG A 259 5.83 10.55 12.09
CA ARG A 259 5.54 9.24 12.69
C ARG A 259 6.77 8.68 13.39
N THR A 260 7.94 8.69 12.73
CA THR A 260 9.19 8.19 13.30
C THR A 260 9.57 8.99 14.56
N LEU A 261 9.42 10.32 14.55
CA LEU A 261 9.63 11.15 15.74
C LEU A 261 8.68 10.77 16.89
N ARG A 262 7.37 10.67 16.62
CA ARG A 262 6.39 10.28 17.66
C ARG A 262 6.67 8.89 18.23
N GLN A 263 7.09 7.94 17.42
CA GLN A 263 7.47 6.60 17.88
C GLN A 263 8.73 6.65 18.73
N SER A 264 9.74 7.43 18.32
CA SER A 264 10.95 7.64 19.10
C SER A 264 10.66 8.29 20.45
N ASP A 265 9.80 9.32 20.48
CA ASP A 265 9.41 9.99 21.74
C ASP A 265 8.67 9.02 22.69
N ARG A 266 7.78 8.18 22.15
CA ARG A 266 7.07 7.17 22.96
C ARG A 266 8.02 6.08 23.47
N ALA A 267 8.95 5.63 22.64
CA ALA A 267 9.97 4.67 23.03
C ALA A 267 10.87 5.23 24.14
N GLU A 268 11.27 6.50 24.04
CA GLU A 268 12.05 7.20 25.06
C GLU A 268 11.27 7.32 26.37
N GLN A 269 9.98 7.71 26.31
CA GLN A 269 9.13 7.81 27.51
C GLN A 269 8.98 6.46 28.20
N GLU A 270 8.73 5.38 27.46
CA GLU A 270 8.63 4.04 28.03
C GLU A 270 9.96 3.57 28.63
N PHE A 271 11.05 3.86 27.94
CA PHE A 271 12.38 3.58 28.43
C PHE A 271 12.66 4.28 29.76
N GLN A 272 12.41 5.59 29.85
CA GLN A 272 12.55 6.35 31.10
C GLN A 272 11.63 5.84 32.23
N ARG A 273 10.42 5.40 31.88
CA ARG A 273 9.49 4.77 32.81
C ARG A 273 10.06 3.48 33.42
N LEU A 274 10.63 2.60 32.58
CA LEU A 274 11.23 1.34 33.00
C LEU A 274 12.46 1.56 33.88
N LEU A 275 13.31 2.53 33.53
CA LEU A 275 14.44 2.92 34.34
C LEU A 275 14.02 3.51 35.68
N GLY A 276 12.97 4.33 35.72
CA GLY A 276 12.40 4.89 36.95
C GLY A 276 11.86 3.80 37.87
N GLN A 277 11.17 2.80 37.34
CA GLN A 277 10.70 1.65 38.12
C GLN A 277 11.85 0.84 38.74
N ALA A 278 12.98 0.78 38.08
CA ALA A 278 14.17 0.10 38.55
C ALA A 278 15.06 0.96 39.45
N ASN A 279 14.66 2.21 39.79
CA ASN A 279 15.47 3.20 40.48
C ASN A 279 16.85 3.43 39.83
N VAL A 280 16.93 3.31 38.52
CA VAL A 280 18.14 3.61 37.75
C VAL A 280 18.02 5.01 37.18
N ARG A 281 18.83 5.94 37.69
CA ARG A 281 19.00 7.26 37.08
C ARG A 281 20.02 7.14 35.95
N TRP A 282 19.57 7.43 34.75
CA TRP A 282 20.42 7.53 33.58
C TRP A 282 20.75 9.01 33.33
N SER A 283 22.01 9.36 33.43
CA SER A 283 22.53 10.68 33.08
C SER A 283 23.76 10.58 32.16
N GLY A 284 23.98 9.40 31.59
CA GLY A 284 25.19 9.10 30.85
C GLY A 284 25.06 9.28 29.36
N ASP A 285 26.19 9.45 28.73
CA ASP A 285 26.29 9.41 27.27
C ASP A 285 25.96 7.99 26.77
N TRP A 286 25.08 7.90 25.81
CA TRP A 286 24.68 6.65 25.18
C TRP A 286 25.83 5.96 24.41
N ASP A 287 26.97 6.67 24.29
CA ASP A 287 28.17 6.17 23.63
C ASP A 287 28.93 5.12 24.44
N ASP A 288 28.72 5.06 25.77
CA ASP A 288 29.43 4.12 26.64
C ASP A 288 28.62 2.82 26.87
N ARG A 289 28.52 2.05 25.81
CA ARG A 289 27.70 0.86 25.67
C ARG A 289 27.97 -0.28 26.64
N GLU A 290 29.24 -0.56 26.90
CA GLU A 290 29.63 -1.66 27.81
C GLU A 290 29.21 -1.36 29.24
N VAL A 291 29.41 -0.12 29.66
CA VAL A 291 29.02 0.36 31.00
C VAL A 291 27.50 0.38 31.14
N PHE A 292 26.77 0.72 30.07
CA PHE A 292 25.32 0.71 30.08
C PHE A 292 24.75 -0.72 30.24
N ASN A 293 25.19 -1.66 29.43
CA ASN A 293 24.71 -3.03 29.47
C ASN A 293 25.06 -3.70 30.82
N GLU A 294 26.27 -3.48 31.33
CA GLU A 294 26.71 -4.07 32.58
C GLU A 294 25.97 -3.50 33.79
N ARG A 295 25.72 -2.19 33.82
CA ARG A 295 24.97 -1.55 34.91
C ARG A 295 23.50 -1.90 34.89
N LEU A 296 22.86 -1.94 33.71
CA LEU A 296 21.45 -2.32 33.57
C LEU A 296 21.24 -3.80 33.85
N ALA A 297 22.09 -4.68 33.33
CA ALA A 297 21.98 -6.12 33.58
C ALA A 297 22.11 -6.48 35.07
N LYS A 298 22.85 -5.70 35.85
CA LYS A 298 22.98 -5.90 37.28
C LYS A 298 21.79 -5.38 38.10
N ARG A 299 20.99 -4.46 37.58
CA ARG A 299 19.91 -3.77 38.31
C ARG A 299 18.50 -4.12 37.88
N LEU A 300 18.35 -4.55 36.65
CA LEU A 300 17.06 -4.94 36.10
C LEU A 300 16.87 -6.47 36.17
N ALA A 301 15.66 -6.91 36.47
CA ALA A 301 15.29 -8.31 36.25
C ALA A 301 15.40 -8.64 34.76
N LYS A 302 15.79 -9.87 34.40
CA LYS A 302 16.02 -10.28 33.03
C LYS A 302 14.88 -9.89 32.07
N PRO A 303 13.58 -10.09 32.39
CA PRO A 303 12.50 -9.69 31.48
C PRO A 303 12.43 -8.18 31.23
N GLN A 304 12.75 -7.36 32.24
CA GLN A 304 12.78 -5.90 32.11
C GLN A 304 13.96 -5.44 31.28
N PHE A 305 15.09 -6.10 31.45
CA PHE A 305 16.30 -5.82 30.68
C PHE A 305 16.10 -6.19 29.19
N ASP A 306 15.54 -7.37 28.90
CA ASP A 306 15.21 -7.81 27.54
C ASP A 306 14.24 -6.83 26.87
N ARG A 307 13.26 -6.32 27.62
CA ARG A 307 12.31 -5.31 27.13
C ARG A 307 12.98 -3.97 26.81
N VAL A 308 13.83 -3.47 27.70
CA VAL A 308 14.60 -2.22 27.48
C VAL A 308 15.46 -2.35 26.23
N GLN A 309 16.16 -3.47 26.07
CA GLN A 309 16.95 -3.75 24.87
C GLN A 309 16.10 -3.81 23.60
N GLY A 310 14.93 -4.46 23.67
CA GLY A 310 14.00 -4.56 22.55
C GLY A 310 13.48 -3.20 22.10
N ILE A 311 12.97 -2.38 23.02
CA ILE A 311 12.46 -1.03 22.73
C ILE A 311 13.54 -0.17 22.08
N TYR A 312 14.75 -0.22 22.61
CA TYR A 312 15.87 0.56 22.10
C TYR A 312 16.30 0.09 20.71
N GLY A 313 16.34 -1.23 20.50
CA GLY A 313 16.65 -1.83 19.21
C GLY A 313 15.62 -1.47 18.13
N ASP A 314 14.33 -1.49 18.47
CA ASP A 314 13.25 -1.12 17.55
C ASP A 314 13.28 0.38 17.21
N MET A 315 13.52 1.25 18.21
CA MET A 315 13.67 2.69 17.97
C MET A 315 14.84 2.98 17.02
N ALA A 316 15.96 2.33 17.24
CA ALA A 316 17.14 2.47 16.41
C ALA A 316 16.93 1.94 14.99
N ALA A 317 16.27 0.79 14.85
CA ALA A 317 15.90 0.23 13.54
C ALA A 317 14.94 1.15 12.78
N ASN A 318 13.98 1.78 13.46
CA ASN A 318 13.05 2.75 12.91
C ASN A 318 13.76 3.96 12.31
N ILE A 319 14.67 4.56 13.09
CA ILE A 319 15.44 5.72 12.66
C ILE A 319 16.33 5.37 11.46
N ALA A 320 17.05 4.25 11.55
CA ALA A 320 17.91 3.80 10.46
C ALA A 320 17.12 3.53 9.17
N ARG A 321 15.94 2.92 9.28
CA ARG A 321 15.05 2.65 8.15
C ARG A 321 14.49 3.93 7.54
N TYR A 322 14.05 4.88 8.36
CA TYR A 322 13.62 6.19 7.89
C TYR A 322 14.72 6.90 7.11
N ASN A 323 15.94 6.98 7.67
CA ASN A 323 17.08 7.61 7.03
C ASN A 323 17.44 6.90 5.71
N ALA A 324 17.44 5.57 5.69
CA ALA A 324 17.70 4.79 4.49
C ALA A 324 16.69 5.05 3.36
N VAL A 325 15.40 5.21 3.69
CA VAL A 325 14.37 5.58 2.72
C VAL A 325 14.56 7.00 2.23
N ARG A 326 14.81 7.95 3.15
CA ARG A 326 15.03 9.36 2.84
C ARG A 326 16.23 9.56 1.91
N ASP A 327 17.31 8.79 2.09
CA ASP A 327 18.56 8.94 1.34
C ASP A 327 18.58 8.19 0.00
N ARG A 328 17.48 7.58 -0.39
CA ARG A 328 17.30 6.96 -1.69
C ARG A 328 16.92 7.95 -2.78
N PHE A 329 17.16 7.54 -4.03
CA PHE A 329 16.58 8.22 -5.19
C PHE A 329 15.09 7.85 -5.32
N PRO A 330 14.18 8.81 -5.54
CA PRO A 330 14.42 10.26 -5.69
C PRO A 330 14.36 11.06 -4.37
N GLU A 331 13.98 10.43 -3.25
CA GLU A 331 13.76 11.06 -1.95
C GLU A 331 14.98 11.86 -1.47
N ARG A 332 16.18 11.37 -1.75
CA ARG A 332 17.44 12.05 -1.43
C ARG A 332 17.50 13.51 -1.92
N TYR A 333 16.91 13.77 -3.09
CA TYR A 333 16.88 15.12 -3.67
C TYR A 333 15.65 15.92 -3.24
N LEU A 334 14.53 15.23 -3.03
CA LEU A 334 13.26 15.86 -2.69
C LEU A 334 13.16 16.20 -1.20
N ALA A 335 13.69 15.38 -0.31
CA ALA A 335 13.62 15.63 1.13
C ALA A 335 14.24 16.97 1.54
N PRO A 336 15.45 17.36 1.08
CA PRO A 336 16.00 18.67 1.36
C PRO A 336 15.18 19.80 0.77
N MET A 337 14.61 19.63 -0.43
CA MET A 337 13.73 20.64 -1.06
C MET A 337 12.45 20.88 -0.24
N PHE A 338 11.96 19.88 0.47
CA PHE A 338 10.80 19.99 1.34
C PHE A 338 11.15 20.34 2.79
N GLY A 339 12.42 20.58 3.10
CA GLY A 339 12.89 20.88 4.46
C GLY A 339 12.88 19.69 5.42
N ILE A 340 12.78 18.46 4.89
CA ILE A 340 12.73 17.22 5.69
C ILE A 340 14.14 16.76 6.03
N LYS A 341 14.47 16.79 7.32
CA LYS A 341 15.81 16.48 7.83
C LYS A 341 15.99 14.99 8.13
N ALA A 342 17.23 14.53 8.13
CA ALA A 342 17.58 13.24 8.72
C ALA A 342 17.36 13.28 10.23
N ILE A 343 16.96 12.13 10.79
CA ILE A 343 16.90 11.95 12.25
C ILE A 343 18.27 11.41 12.69
N PRO A 344 18.90 11.98 13.73
CA PRO A 344 20.17 11.47 14.21
C PRO A 344 20.10 9.98 14.53
N GLU A 345 21.07 9.22 14.04
CA GLU A 345 21.18 7.80 14.36
C GLU A 345 21.66 7.65 15.80
N LEU A 346 21.05 6.69 16.51
CA LEU A 346 21.47 6.35 17.85
C LEU A 346 22.74 5.49 17.77
N ALA A 347 23.77 5.84 18.53
CA ALA A 347 25.06 5.14 18.51
C ALA A 347 24.95 3.65 18.84
N LEU A 348 24.02 3.28 19.71
CA LEU A 348 23.70 1.91 20.12
C LEU A 348 22.91 1.11 19.06
N ALA A 349 22.37 1.77 18.03
CA ALA A 349 21.53 1.17 16.99
C ALA A 349 22.19 -0.01 16.29
N LYS A 350 23.47 0.09 16.00
CA LYS A 350 24.18 -0.92 15.19
C LYS A 350 24.28 -2.28 15.86
N SER A 351 24.08 -2.37 17.14
CA SER A 351 24.29 -3.61 17.91
C SER A 351 23.02 -4.27 18.41
N PHE A 352 21.94 -3.52 18.55
CA PHE A 352 20.65 -4.01 19.02
C PHE A 352 19.67 -4.25 17.87
N ALA A 353 19.97 -3.78 16.66
CA ALA A 353 19.12 -4.08 15.51
C ALA A 353 18.93 -5.59 15.43
N PRO A 354 17.70 -6.11 15.56
CA PRO A 354 17.44 -7.52 15.40
C PRO A 354 17.99 -7.96 14.03
N GLN A 355 18.62 -9.13 13.97
CA GLN A 355 19.22 -9.64 12.72
C GLN A 355 18.23 -9.67 11.55
N SER A 356 16.91 -9.76 11.84
CA SER A 356 15.82 -9.67 10.88
C SER A 356 15.69 -8.30 10.19
N ALA A 357 16.14 -7.19 10.82
CA ALA A 357 16.16 -5.87 10.17
C ALA A 357 17.20 -5.80 9.02
N LYS A 358 18.22 -6.64 9.04
CA LYS A 358 19.20 -6.77 7.95
C LYS A 358 18.63 -7.48 6.71
N GLN A 359 17.58 -8.29 6.85
CA GLN A 359 17.02 -9.10 5.77
C GLN A 359 15.79 -8.48 5.08
N LEU A 360 15.17 -7.45 5.64
CA LEU A 360 14.19 -6.64 4.92
C LEU A 360 14.90 -5.80 3.86
N THR A 361 15.38 -6.53 2.88
CA THR A 361 16.14 -6.00 1.76
C THR A 361 15.27 -5.00 1.05
N ILE A 362 15.70 -3.81 1.16
CA ILE A 362 15.57 -2.61 0.31
C ILE A 362 15.26 -2.94 -1.20
N GLN A 363 15.40 -4.15 -1.66
CA GLN A 363 15.21 -4.56 -3.05
C GLN A 363 13.76 -4.50 -3.55
N SER A 364 12.76 -4.78 -2.73
CA SER A 364 11.35 -4.78 -3.17
C SER A 364 10.78 -3.37 -3.40
N VAL A 365 11.24 -2.38 -2.63
CA VAL A 365 10.80 -0.97 -2.77
C VAL A 365 11.29 -0.35 -4.07
N SER A 366 12.53 -0.68 -4.49
CA SER A 366 13.11 -0.09 -5.69
C SER A 366 12.36 -0.49 -6.96
N VAL A 367 11.91 -1.74 -7.06
CA VAL A 367 11.24 -2.27 -8.26
C VAL A 367 9.87 -1.61 -8.46
N ASN A 368 9.08 -1.44 -7.41
CA ASN A 368 7.73 -0.88 -7.52
C ASN A 368 7.75 0.63 -7.78
N PHE A 369 8.68 1.35 -7.16
CA PHE A 369 8.87 2.77 -7.42
C PHE A 369 9.40 3.03 -8.84
N TRP A 370 10.35 2.24 -9.31
CA TRP A 370 10.85 2.30 -10.69
C TRP A 370 9.76 1.96 -11.70
N ASN A 371 8.90 1.00 -11.40
CA ASN A 371 7.75 0.68 -12.25
C ASN A 371 6.76 1.86 -12.32
N LEU A 372 6.49 2.54 -11.20
CA LEU A 372 5.67 3.75 -11.17
C LEU A 372 6.32 4.88 -11.99
N LEU A 373 7.62 5.09 -11.82
CA LEU A 373 8.38 6.11 -12.55
C LEU A 373 8.49 5.78 -14.04
N LEU A 374 8.63 4.50 -14.41
CA LEU A 374 8.58 4.03 -15.80
C LEU A 374 7.19 4.18 -16.40
N MET A 375 6.11 3.93 -15.64
CA MET A 375 4.75 4.18 -16.09
C MET A 375 4.48 5.68 -16.30
N LEU A 376 4.89 6.53 -15.36
CA LEU A 376 4.78 7.98 -15.46
C LEU A 376 5.69 8.54 -16.55
N GLY A 377 6.94 8.07 -16.63
CA GLY A 377 7.93 8.45 -17.64
C GLY A 377 7.61 7.85 -19.01
N GLY A 378 7.16 6.60 -19.06
CA GLY A 378 6.73 5.92 -20.28
C GLY A 378 5.52 6.58 -20.91
N GLY A 379 4.51 6.98 -20.10
CA GLY A 379 3.38 7.78 -20.55
C GLY A 379 3.83 9.13 -21.14
N GLY A 380 4.79 9.81 -20.48
CA GLY A 380 5.40 11.03 -20.97
C GLY A 380 6.17 10.83 -22.29
N LEU A 381 6.93 9.73 -22.40
CA LEU A 381 7.70 9.39 -23.62
C LEU A 381 6.78 9.04 -24.80
N VAL A 382 5.70 8.31 -24.55
CA VAL A 382 4.68 8.02 -25.57
C VAL A 382 3.95 9.30 -25.99
N ALA A 383 3.67 10.22 -25.06
CA ALA A 383 3.10 11.52 -25.37
C ALA A 383 4.07 12.37 -26.22
N VAL A 384 5.35 12.43 -25.87
CA VAL A 384 6.38 13.19 -26.60
C VAL A 384 6.63 12.59 -27.99
N THR A 385 6.74 11.27 -28.10
CA THR A 385 6.94 10.59 -29.40
C THR A 385 5.70 10.70 -30.27
N GLY A 386 4.51 10.51 -29.72
CA GLY A 386 3.23 10.72 -30.40
C GLY A 386 3.08 12.15 -30.93
N THR A 387 3.50 13.13 -30.13
CA THR A 387 3.57 14.55 -30.50
C THR A 387 4.52 14.79 -31.66
N PHE A 388 5.75 14.25 -31.58
CA PHE A 388 6.77 14.47 -32.61
C PHE A 388 6.35 13.84 -33.96
N VAL A 389 5.82 12.62 -33.94
CA VAL A 389 5.27 11.95 -35.15
C VAL A 389 4.10 12.72 -35.71
N GLY A 390 3.25 13.26 -34.84
CA GLY A 390 2.12 14.08 -35.25
C GLY A 390 2.50 15.40 -35.90
N PHE A 391 3.48 16.13 -35.34
CA PHE A 391 4.03 17.34 -35.95
C PHE A 391 4.63 17.07 -37.32
N ARG A 392 5.32 15.95 -37.46
CA ARG A 392 5.93 15.55 -38.77
C ARG A 392 4.83 15.31 -39.81
N LYS A 393 3.78 14.59 -39.51
CA LYS A 393 2.66 14.37 -40.42
C LYS A 393 1.88 15.64 -40.78
N ILE A 394 1.72 16.58 -39.86
CA ILE A 394 1.09 17.87 -40.15
C ILE A 394 1.97 18.69 -41.11
N LYS A 395 3.28 18.66 -40.93
CA LYS A 395 4.22 19.36 -41.80
C LYS A 395 4.20 18.78 -43.22
N GLU A 396 4.19 17.45 -43.36
CA GLU A 396 4.07 16.75 -44.62
C GLU A 396 2.75 17.07 -45.35
N LYS A 397 1.62 17.11 -44.61
CA LYS A 397 0.32 17.42 -45.19
C LYS A 397 0.25 18.87 -45.68
N ARG A 398 0.81 19.84 -44.95
CA ARG A 398 0.92 21.25 -45.39
C ARG A 398 1.80 21.42 -46.61
N TYR A 399 2.84 20.59 -46.72
CA TYR A 399 3.69 20.62 -47.88
C TYR A 399 2.98 20.13 -49.14
N ILE A 400 2.17 19.08 -49.03
CA ILE A 400 1.35 18.54 -50.13
C ILE A 400 0.21 19.51 -50.53
N GLU A 401 -0.45 20.17 -49.56
CA GLU A 401 -1.51 21.15 -49.82
C GLU A 401 -1.01 22.45 -50.46
N ASN A 402 0.28 22.78 -50.30
CA ASN A 402 0.91 23.98 -50.86
C ASN A 402 1.63 23.73 -52.21
N ILE A 403 1.54 22.50 -52.75
CA ILE A 403 2.04 22.23 -54.10
C ILE A 403 1.05 22.89 -55.10
N PRO A 404 1.49 23.86 -55.92
CA PRO A 404 0.59 24.47 -56.89
C PRO A 404 -0.01 23.41 -57.79
N THR A 405 -1.30 23.47 -58.02
CA THR A 405 -2.09 22.52 -58.85
C THR A 405 -1.54 22.39 -60.29
N SER A 406 -0.73 23.37 -60.74
CA SER A 406 -0.04 23.29 -62.03
C SER A 406 1.09 22.24 -62.11
N LEU A 407 1.64 21.78 -60.96
CA LEU A 407 2.66 20.75 -60.92
C LEU A 407 2.07 19.32 -60.78
N SER A 408 0.82 19.18 -60.37
CA SER A 408 0.18 17.87 -60.20
C SER A 408 -0.29 17.24 -61.54
N LEU A 409 -0.47 18.06 -62.58
CA LEU A 409 -0.88 17.58 -63.88
C LEU A 409 0.26 17.13 -64.80
N SER A 410 1.52 17.48 -64.46
CA SER A 410 2.70 17.07 -65.23
C SER A 410 3.26 15.70 -64.83
N LEU A 411 2.87 15.16 -63.70
CA LEU A 411 3.32 13.84 -63.18
C LEU A 411 2.47 12.65 -63.59
N ILE A 412 1.35 12.90 -64.30
CA ILE A 412 0.42 11.82 -64.76
C ILE A 412 0.75 11.39 -66.24
N HIS A 413 1.74 12.03 -66.87
CA HIS A 413 2.11 11.74 -68.25
C HIS A 413 3.59 11.28 -68.42
N ILE A 414 4.15 10.57 -67.44
CA ILE A 414 5.41 9.80 -67.64
C ILE A 414 5.14 8.34 -67.28
#